data_0516675a29243b59e1906f90f301f92e
#
_entry.id   0516675a29243b59e1906f90f301f92e
#
_cell.length_a   1.000
_cell.length_b   1.000
_cell.length_c   1.000
_cell.angle_alpha   90.00
_cell.angle_beta   90.00
_cell.angle_gamma   90.00
#
_symmetry.space_group_name_H-M   'P 1'
#
loop_
_entity.id
_entity.type
_entity.pdbx_description
1 polymer ?
#
loop_
_entity_poly.entity_id
_entity_poly.type
_entity_poly.pdbx_seq_one_letter_code
_entity_poly.pdbx_strand_id
1 'polypeptide(L)'
;MRLFCSEKQILAETEKLYCEAVAFYYELLKDRNELWTENLLTIQGQLEKLTVPGKDGRVPEYLPPGGKLPVYFRRSAMNKASMAVKTAAASGCFTQKIEANITFFKGMYRDFTSTSVVLKLWNGKKWIWTECGLTGRSF
;
A
#
# COMPACT_ATOMS: atom_id res chain seq x y z
N MET A 1 16.93 -4.88 9.72
CA MET A 1 16.85 -6.12 8.92
C MET A 1 16.72 -5.75 7.45
N ARG A 2 17.60 -6.26 6.64
CA ARG A 2 17.63 -5.91 5.22
C ARG A 2 17.03 -7.03 4.39
N LEU A 3 16.05 -6.71 3.56
CA LEU A 3 15.42 -7.66 2.67
C LEU A 3 16.32 -7.90 1.45
N PHE A 4 16.57 -9.16 1.15
CA PHE A 4 17.28 -9.59 -0.04
C PHE A 4 16.37 -10.51 -0.85
N CYS A 5 16.04 -10.13 -2.06
CA CYS A 5 15.24 -10.92 -2.98
C CYS A 5 16.04 -11.18 -4.24
N SER A 6 16.21 -12.44 -4.62
CA SER A 6 16.88 -12.81 -5.87
C SER A 6 16.12 -12.29 -7.09
N GLU A 7 14.83 -12.04 -6.95
CA GLU A 7 13.96 -11.50 -7.98
C GLU A 7 13.81 -9.98 -7.81
N LYS A 8 14.90 -9.24 -7.99
CA LYS A 8 14.93 -7.78 -7.80
C LYS A 8 13.92 -7.04 -8.67
N GLN A 9 13.67 -7.53 -9.89
CA GLN A 9 12.72 -6.91 -10.79
C GLN A 9 11.29 -7.03 -10.27
N ILE A 10 10.92 -8.18 -9.72
CA ILE A 10 9.58 -8.39 -9.13
C ILE A 10 9.38 -7.46 -7.94
N LEU A 11 10.39 -7.34 -7.09
CA LEU A 11 10.32 -6.43 -5.95
C LEU A 11 10.19 -4.97 -6.41
N ALA A 12 10.94 -4.57 -7.43
CA ALA A 12 10.87 -3.22 -7.99
C ALA A 12 9.49 -2.93 -8.61
N GLU A 13 8.90 -3.90 -9.32
CA GLU A 13 7.54 -3.76 -9.86
C GLU A 13 6.50 -3.62 -8.75
N THR A 14 6.66 -4.37 -7.67
CA THR A 14 5.77 -4.28 -6.51
C THR A 14 5.89 -2.92 -5.83
N GLU A 15 7.10 -2.42 -5.64
CA GLU A 15 7.35 -1.10 -5.05
C GLU A 15 6.76 0.01 -5.91
N LYS A 16 6.91 -0.10 -7.22
CA LYS A 16 6.33 0.86 -8.15
C LYS A 16 4.81 0.89 -8.05
N LEU A 17 4.18 -0.28 -8.04
CA LEU A 17 2.73 -0.38 -7.89
C LEU A 17 2.26 0.17 -6.54
N TYR A 18 3.02 -0.11 -5.49
CA TYR A 18 2.70 0.40 -4.15
C TYR A 18 2.75 1.92 -4.12
N CYS A 19 3.80 2.54 -4.67
CA CYS A 19 3.92 3.99 -4.73
C CYS A 19 2.82 4.62 -5.56
N GLU A 20 2.43 3.99 -6.68
CA GLU A 20 1.31 4.44 -7.50
C GLU A 20 -0.01 4.35 -6.72
N ALA A 21 -0.21 3.30 -5.95
CA ALA A 21 -1.39 3.14 -5.11
C ALA A 21 -1.44 4.19 -3.99
N VAL A 22 -0.34 4.44 -3.32
CA VAL A 22 -0.25 5.47 -2.27
C VAL A 22 -0.58 6.84 -2.87
N ALA A 23 0.01 7.19 -4.00
CA ALA A 23 -0.25 8.45 -4.68
C ALA A 23 -1.73 8.57 -5.08
N PHE A 24 -2.32 7.49 -5.57
CA PHE A 24 -3.73 7.45 -5.95
C PHE A 24 -4.64 7.75 -4.74
N TYR A 25 -4.44 7.08 -3.61
CA TYR A 25 -5.24 7.32 -2.41
C TYR A 25 -4.99 8.70 -1.81
N TYR A 26 -3.76 9.18 -1.89
CA TYR A 26 -3.42 10.53 -1.44
C TYR A 26 -4.17 11.60 -2.24
N GLU A 27 -4.22 11.47 -3.56
CA GLU A 27 -4.97 12.42 -4.39
C GLU A 27 -6.46 12.40 -4.10
N LEU A 28 -7.04 11.22 -3.83
CA LEU A 28 -8.43 11.14 -3.42
C LEU A 28 -8.68 11.85 -2.09
N LEU A 29 -7.75 11.74 -1.14
CA LEU A 29 -7.89 12.33 0.19
C LEU A 29 -7.65 13.84 0.19
N LYS A 30 -6.83 14.35 -0.71
CA LYS A 30 -6.58 15.80 -0.80
C LYS A 30 -7.86 16.62 -0.99
N ASP A 31 -8.82 16.09 -1.72
CA ASP A 31 -10.07 16.76 -2.01
C ASP A 31 -11.17 16.47 -0.98
N ARG A 32 -10.85 15.73 0.07
CA ARG A 32 -11.79 15.29 1.11
C ARG A 32 -11.32 15.70 2.49
N ASN A 33 -11.30 17.02 2.72
CA ASN A 33 -10.78 17.59 3.96
C ASN A 33 -11.55 17.14 5.21
N GLU A 34 -12.79 16.73 5.08
CA GLU A 34 -13.58 16.19 6.17
C GLU A 34 -13.01 14.88 6.75
N LEU A 35 -12.18 14.20 5.98
CA LEU A 35 -11.54 12.95 6.41
C LEU A 35 -10.18 13.16 7.10
N TRP A 36 -9.56 14.32 6.92
CA TRP A 36 -8.18 14.55 7.39
C TRP A 36 -8.02 14.40 8.91
N THR A 37 -9.06 14.68 9.69
CA THR A 37 -9.04 14.58 11.14
C THR A 37 -9.62 13.27 11.67
N GLU A 38 -10.11 12.41 10.78
CA GLU A 38 -10.65 11.12 11.19
C GLU A 38 -9.53 10.13 11.51
N ASN A 39 -9.87 9.05 12.23
CA ASN A 39 -8.89 8.01 12.51
C ASN A 39 -8.59 7.18 11.23
N LEU A 40 -7.46 6.47 11.25
CA LEU A 40 -7.01 5.72 10.07
C LEU A 40 -8.01 4.67 9.62
N LEU A 41 -8.70 4.03 10.56
CA LEU A 41 -9.68 2.99 10.24
C LEU A 41 -10.90 3.58 9.52
N THR A 42 -11.36 4.74 9.95
CA THR A 42 -12.47 5.46 9.30
C THR A 42 -12.09 5.88 7.89
N ILE A 43 -10.90 6.43 7.71
CA ILE A 43 -10.41 6.84 6.38
C ILE A 43 -10.31 5.62 5.48
N GLN A 44 -9.76 4.52 5.97
CA GLN A 44 -9.69 3.25 5.22
C GLN A 44 -11.06 2.81 4.74
N GLY A 45 -12.07 2.84 5.63
CA GLY A 45 -13.44 2.46 5.29
C GLY A 45 -14.04 3.32 4.18
N GLN A 46 -13.77 4.62 4.20
CA GLN A 46 -14.25 5.53 3.15
C GLN A 46 -13.55 5.28 1.81
N LEU A 47 -12.24 5.05 1.84
CA LEU A 47 -11.49 4.72 0.63
C LEU A 47 -11.94 3.37 0.04
N GLU A 48 -12.25 2.39 0.89
CA GLU A 48 -12.79 1.10 0.44
C GLU A 48 -14.11 1.31 -0.33
N LYS A 49 -15.01 2.13 0.18
CA LYS A 49 -16.29 2.42 -0.50
C LYS A 49 -16.09 3.07 -1.86
N LEU A 50 -15.08 3.91 -2.00
CA LEU A 50 -14.82 4.65 -3.24
C LEU A 50 -14.10 3.81 -4.29
N THR A 51 -13.32 2.81 -3.88
CA THR A 51 -12.35 2.16 -4.77
C THR A 51 -12.53 0.64 -4.89
N VAL A 52 -13.40 0.04 -4.10
CA VAL A 52 -13.61 -1.42 -4.09
C VAL A 52 -15.04 -1.72 -4.51
N PRO A 53 -15.27 -2.72 -5.39
CA PRO A 53 -16.62 -3.11 -5.78
C PRO A 53 -17.45 -3.54 -4.57
N GLY A 54 -18.71 -3.12 -4.53
CA GLY A 54 -19.63 -3.53 -3.50
C GLY A 54 -20.07 -4.98 -3.67
N LYS A 55 -20.56 -5.60 -2.57
CA LYS A 55 -21.06 -6.98 -2.59
C LYS A 55 -22.29 -7.15 -3.48
N ASP A 56 -23.01 -6.08 -3.71
CA ASP A 56 -24.20 -6.02 -4.57
C ASP A 56 -23.89 -5.80 -6.04
N GLY A 57 -22.61 -5.89 -6.43
CA GLY A 57 -22.17 -5.64 -7.79
C GLY A 57 -21.95 -4.17 -8.12
N ARG A 58 -21.99 -3.28 -7.13
CA ARG A 58 -21.76 -1.86 -7.34
C ARG A 58 -20.36 -1.61 -7.87
N VAL A 59 -20.27 -0.87 -8.98
CA VAL A 59 -18.98 -0.50 -9.59
C VAL A 59 -18.32 0.59 -8.74
N PRO A 60 -17.02 0.48 -8.43
CA PRO A 60 -16.34 1.53 -7.69
C PRO A 60 -16.26 2.82 -8.50
N GLU A 61 -16.35 3.96 -7.81
CA GLU A 61 -16.28 5.29 -8.43
C GLU A 61 -14.89 5.57 -9.01
N TYR A 62 -13.87 5.04 -8.36
CA TYR A 62 -12.47 5.21 -8.77
C TYR A 62 -11.77 3.86 -8.82
N LEU A 63 -10.98 3.63 -9.87
CA LEU A 63 -10.21 2.40 -10.04
C LEU A 63 -8.74 2.65 -9.68
N PRO A 64 -8.18 1.92 -8.71
CA PRO A 64 -6.78 2.08 -8.37
C PRO A 64 -5.85 1.52 -9.47
N PRO A 65 -4.59 1.97 -9.50
CA PRO A 65 -3.58 1.38 -10.39
C PRO A 65 -3.48 -0.13 -10.14
N GLY A 66 -3.34 -0.90 -11.23
CA GLY A 66 -3.28 -2.36 -11.14
C GLY A 66 -4.63 -3.04 -10.97
N GLY A 67 -5.73 -2.28 -10.95
CA GLY A 67 -7.08 -2.83 -10.84
C GLY A 67 -7.38 -3.38 -9.45
N LYS A 68 -7.63 -4.69 -9.36
CA LYS A 68 -7.95 -5.32 -8.07
C LYS A 68 -6.68 -5.59 -7.27
N LEU A 69 -6.44 -4.79 -6.25
CA LEU A 69 -5.31 -4.97 -5.35
C LEU A 69 -5.67 -5.94 -4.21
N PRO A 70 -4.71 -6.77 -3.75
CA PRO A 70 -4.93 -7.60 -2.57
C PRO A 70 -5.28 -6.76 -1.35
N VAL A 71 -6.13 -7.30 -0.48
CA VAL A 71 -6.73 -6.54 0.62
C VAL A 71 -5.69 -5.88 1.54
N TYR A 72 -4.67 -6.61 1.96
CA TYR A 72 -3.67 -6.05 2.88
C TYR A 72 -2.70 -5.10 2.20
N PHE A 73 -2.41 -5.33 0.92
CA PHE A 73 -1.59 -4.44 0.11
C PHE A 73 -2.28 -3.07 -0.03
N ARG A 74 -3.56 -3.06 -0.43
CA ARG A 74 -4.28 -1.80 -0.58
C ARG A 74 -4.48 -1.08 0.76
N ARG A 75 -4.73 -1.81 1.84
CA ARG A 75 -4.87 -1.21 3.17
C ARG A 75 -3.58 -0.59 3.67
N SER A 76 -2.44 -1.23 3.40
CA SER A 76 -1.13 -0.67 3.68
C SER A 76 -0.92 0.65 2.93
N ALA A 77 -1.23 0.67 1.64
CA ALA A 77 -1.12 1.88 0.82
C ALA A 77 -2.08 2.97 1.29
N MET A 78 -3.30 2.62 1.65
CA MET A 78 -4.29 3.56 2.21
C MET A 78 -3.79 4.20 3.49
N ASN A 79 -3.18 3.42 4.38
CA ASN A 79 -2.61 3.93 5.64
C ASN A 79 -1.48 4.92 5.38
N LYS A 80 -0.58 4.60 4.46
CA LYS A 80 0.52 5.50 4.08
C LYS A 80 -0.02 6.82 3.55
N ALA A 81 -1.00 6.76 2.66
CA ALA A 81 -1.63 7.94 2.09
C ALA A 81 -2.34 8.77 3.17
N SER A 82 -3.04 8.12 4.09
CA SER A 82 -3.75 8.79 5.20
C SER A 82 -2.78 9.52 6.12
N MET A 83 -1.67 8.88 6.48
CA MET A 83 -0.64 9.50 7.31
C MET A 83 0.01 10.68 6.60
N ALA A 84 0.26 10.56 5.29
CA ALA A 84 0.84 11.63 4.49
C ALA A 84 -0.10 12.85 4.43
N VAL A 85 -1.40 12.62 4.25
CA VAL A 85 -2.39 13.70 4.21
C VAL A 85 -2.49 14.38 5.58
N LYS A 86 -2.49 13.63 6.67
CA LYS A 86 -2.51 14.20 8.02
C LYS A 86 -1.30 15.10 8.27
N THR A 87 -0.12 14.65 7.87
CA THR A 87 1.12 15.43 7.97
C THR A 87 1.04 16.70 7.12
N ALA A 88 0.59 16.58 5.89
CA ALA A 88 0.44 17.70 4.98
C ALA A 88 -0.57 18.73 5.50
N ALA A 89 -1.71 18.27 6.02
CA ALA A 89 -2.73 19.14 6.60
C ALA A 89 -2.20 19.92 7.81
N ALA A 90 -1.43 19.24 8.67
CA ALA A 90 -0.84 19.88 9.86
C ALA A 90 0.19 20.94 9.48
N SER A 91 0.98 20.72 8.42
CA SER A 91 2.00 21.68 7.97
C SER A 91 1.45 22.75 7.02
N GLY A 92 0.26 22.53 6.48
CA GLY A 92 -0.34 23.44 5.47
C GLY A 92 0.28 23.28 4.09
N CYS A 93 1.10 22.26 3.87
CA CYS A 93 1.80 22.05 2.60
C CYS A 93 1.56 20.63 2.06
N PHE A 94 0.85 20.56 0.92
CA PHE A 94 0.60 19.29 0.25
C PHE A 94 1.63 19.07 -0.85
N THR A 95 2.38 17.99 -0.74
CA THR A 95 3.38 17.63 -1.74
C THR A 95 2.69 17.04 -2.97
N GLN A 96 3.27 17.27 -4.15
CA GLN A 96 2.74 16.71 -5.40
C GLN A 96 3.23 15.29 -5.65
N LYS A 97 4.34 14.92 -5.04
CA LYS A 97 4.94 13.60 -5.21
C LYS A 97 5.16 12.96 -3.85
N ILE A 98 4.63 11.75 -3.67
CA ILE A 98 4.82 10.97 -2.45
C ILE A 98 5.73 9.80 -2.76
N GLU A 99 6.83 9.71 -2.02
CA GLU A 99 7.68 8.53 -2.01
C GLU A 99 7.33 7.72 -0.77
N ALA A 100 7.08 6.43 -0.96
CA ALA A 100 6.69 5.56 0.13
C ALA A 100 7.39 4.22 0.02
N ASN A 101 7.92 3.75 1.14
CA ASN A 101 8.43 2.39 1.27
C ASN A 101 7.28 1.47 1.67
N ILE A 102 7.26 0.26 1.11
CA ILE A 102 6.21 -0.71 1.41
C ILE A 102 6.26 -1.10 2.88
N THR A 103 5.11 -1.03 3.55
CA THR A 103 4.91 -1.65 4.86
C THR A 103 4.15 -2.95 4.63
N PHE A 104 4.78 -4.07 4.97
CA PHE A 104 4.17 -5.38 4.81
C PHE A 104 3.34 -5.72 6.05
N PHE A 105 2.02 -5.69 5.91
CA PHE A 105 1.09 -6.10 6.96
C PHE A 105 1.04 -7.62 7.06
N LYS A 106 0.64 -8.13 8.21
CA LYS A 106 0.33 -9.54 8.37
C LYS A 106 -0.73 -9.93 7.32
N GLY A 107 -0.45 -10.98 6.55
CA GLY A 107 -1.25 -11.37 5.39
C GLY A 107 -0.58 -11.04 4.06
N MET A 108 0.40 -10.13 4.06
CA MET A 108 1.25 -9.87 2.89
C MET A 108 2.52 -10.73 2.91
N TYR A 109 2.78 -11.42 4.00
CA TYR A 109 3.93 -12.31 4.15
C TYR A 109 3.53 -13.56 4.92
N ARG A 110 4.33 -14.59 4.78
CA ARG A 110 4.19 -15.84 5.52
C ARG A 110 5.58 -16.49 5.68
N ASP A 111 5.63 -17.56 6.48
CA ASP A 111 6.85 -18.35 6.69
C ASP A 111 8.05 -17.49 7.07
N PHE A 112 7.82 -16.56 8.00
CA PHE A 112 8.84 -15.65 8.50
C PHE A 112 9.80 -16.41 9.42
N THR A 113 11.08 -16.40 9.06
CA THR A 113 12.17 -16.98 9.87
C THR A 113 13.23 -15.91 10.10
N SER A 114 14.29 -16.27 10.84
CA SER A 114 15.40 -15.36 11.07
C SER A 114 16.20 -15.05 9.78
N THR A 115 16.08 -15.89 8.76
CA THR A 115 16.86 -15.77 7.52
C THR A 115 16.05 -15.58 6.25
N SER A 116 14.73 -15.79 6.32
CA SER A 116 13.89 -15.69 5.15
C SER A 116 12.44 -15.32 5.48
N VAL A 117 11.73 -14.85 4.47
CA VAL A 117 10.29 -14.59 4.53
C VAL A 117 9.72 -14.81 3.13
N VAL A 118 8.48 -15.25 3.06
CA VAL A 118 7.75 -15.36 1.79
C VAL A 118 6.84 -14.16 1.67
N LEU A 119 7.04 -13.35 0.64
CA LEU A 119 6.28 -12.13 0.39
C LEU A 119 5.34 -12.31 -0.79
N LYS A 120 4.15 -11.73 -0.68
CA LYS A 120 3.23 -11.65 -1.82
C LYS A 120 3.60 -10.44 -2.67
N LEU A 121 4.14 -10.71 -3.85
CA LEU A 121 4.69 -9.70 -4.74
C LEU A 121 4.00 -9.70 -6.10
N TRP A 122 4.05 -8.56 -6.77
CA TRP A 122 3.48 -8.33 -8.10
C TRP A 122 4.57 -8.46 -9.16
N ASN A 123 4.38 -9.37 -10.13
CA ASN A 123 5.35 -9.60 -11.19
C ASN A 123 5.06 -8.81 -12.48
N GLY A 124 4.11 -7.87 -12.43
CA GLY A 124 3.65 -7.13 -13.60
C GLY A 124 2.39 -7.72 -14.25
N LYS A 125 2.03 -8.95 -13.91
CA LYS A 125 0.86 -9.65 -14.46
C LYS A 125 -0.02 -10.26 -13.38
N LYS A 126 0.59 -10.86 -12.34
CA LYS A 126 -0.14 -11.55 -11.28
C LYS A 126 0.61 -11.44 -9.96
N TRP A 127 -0.12 -11.72 -8.89
CA TRP A 127 0.45 -11.78 -7.53
C TRP A 127 1.00 -13.17 -7.26
N ILE A 128 2.24 -13.23 -6.81
CA ILE A 128 2.93 -14.49 -6.52
C ILE A 128 3.56 -14.43 -5.13
N TRP A 129 3.66 -15.59 -4.50
CA TRP A 129 4.41 -15.74 -3.25
C TRP A 129 5.88 -16.00 -3.59
N THR A 130 6.76 -15.13 -3.12
CA THR A 130 8.19 -15.16 -3.46
C THR A 130 9.01 -15.24 -2.19
N GLU A 131 9.89 -16.25 -2.11
CA GLU A 131 10.82 -16.36 -1.00
C GLU A 131 11.91 -15.31 -1.11
N CYS A 132 12.13 -14.58 -0.02
CA CYS A 132 13.14 -13.53 0.06
C CYS A 132 14.06 -13.79 1.24
N GLY A 133 15.36 -13.65 1.03
CA GLY A 133 16.33 -13.74 2.11
C GLY A 133 16.33 -12.49 2.97
N LEU A 134 16.61 -12.67 4.24
CA LEU A 134 16.77 -11.57 5.18
C LEU A 134 18.22 -11.51 5.63
N THR A 135 18.88 -10.38 5.40
CA THR A 135 20.17 -10.13 5.99
C THR A 135 19.91 -9.37 7.28
N GLY A 136 19.89 -10.12 8.37
CA GLY A 136 19.74 -9.51 9.68
C GLY A 136 21.07 -9.02 10.17
N ARG A 137 21.17 -7.73 10.43
CA ARG A 137 22.16 -7.23 11.34
C ARG A 137 21.41 -6.80 12.57
N SER A 138 21.47 -7.64 13.59
CA SER A 138 21.09 -7.21 14.91
C SER A 138 22.22 -6.37 15.45
N PHE A 139 22.00 -5.12 15.53
CA PHE A 139 22.91 -4.24 16.24
C PHE A 139 22.30 -3.90 17.57
#